data_aa8e309f866d88783bf493afd995d406
#
_entry.id   aa8e309f866d88783bf493afd995d406
#
_cell.length_a   1.000
_cell.length_b   1.000
_cell.length_c   1.000
_cell.angle_alpha   90.00
_cell.angle_beta   90.00
_cell.angle_gamma   90.00
#
_symmetry.space_group_name_H-M   'P 1'
#
loop_
_entity.id
_entity.type
_entity.pdbx_description
1 polymer ?
#
loop_
_entity_poly.entity_id
_entity_poly.type
_entity_poly.pdbx_seq_one_letter_code
_entity_poly.pdbx_strand_id
1 'polypeptide(L)'
;NFQGDDYIVISLLYCPSDQMLGWANNIVATHPESKVIVITHSYLGNNNQHVKVGDKQNLSNCETFWPEEKGNEGQQIWEKLISKHSNMQFVFGGHLLPKRLVSKGLNGNMVFEITTNYQNLEHGGNGFLRLLKFFPGGKRVLVQTYSPFLDEYLKDDQNLFEIDLENGRFLSVDQSKLD
;
A
#
# COMPACT_ATOMS: atom_id res chain seq x y z
N ASN A 1 -5.30 -18.16 5.95
CA ASN A 1 -6.07 -18.51 4.75
C ASN A 1 -7.31 -17.63 4.67
N PHE A 2 -7.54 -17.01 3.53
CA PHE A 2 -8.70 -16.16 3.28
C PHE A 2 -9.26 -16.46 1.87
N GLN A 3 -10.50 -16.94 1.79
CA GLN A 3 -11.19 -17.35 0.56
C GLN A 3 -10.42 -18.36 -0.33
N GLY A 4 -9.66 -19.25 0.29
CA GLY A 4 -8.86 -20.26 -0.41
C GLY A 4 -7.43 -19.82 -0.75
N ASP A 5 -7.11 -18.53 -0.60
CA ASP A 5 -5.75 -18.01 -0.76
C ASP A 5 -5.05 -17.88 0.60
N ASP A 6 -3.77 -18.20 0.65
CA ASP A 6 -2.91 -17.87 1.79
C ASP A 6 -2.29 -16.49 1.58
N TYR A 7 -2.26 -15.70 2.65
CA TYR A 7 -1.69 -14.37 2.64
C TYR A 7 -0.54 -14.26 3.64
N ILE A 8 0.52 -13.61 3.22
CA ILE A 8 1.61 -13.16 4.09
C ILE A 8 1.56 -11.64 4.16
N VAL A 9 1.56 -11.10 5.37
CA VAL A 9 1.66 -9.66 5.61
C VAL A 9 3.05 -9.37 6.16
N ILE A 10 3.81 -8.55 5.46
CA ILE A 10 5.16 -8.10 5.87
C ILE A 10 5.06 -6.63 6.25
N SER A 11 5.33 -6.33 7.52
CA SER A 11 5.43 -4.94 8.00
C SER A 11 6.89 -4.52 8.01
N LEU A 12 7.23 -3.51 7.21
CA LEU A 12 8.56 -2.93 7.15
C LEU A 12 8.60 -1.62 7.97
N LEU A 13 9.72 -1.36 8.59
CA LEU A 13 9.98 -0.06 9.21
C LEU A 13 9.95 1.06 8.16
N TYR A 14 9.81 2.30 8.62
CA TYR A 14 10.16 3.47 7.84
C TYR A 14 11.65 3.37 7.45
N CYS A 15 11.96 3.60 6.18
CA CYS A 15 13.33 3.49 5.66
C CYS A 15 14.00 2.13 5.94
N PRO A 16 13.44 1.01 5.48
CA PRO A 16 14.00 -0.31 5.75
C PRO A 16 15.42 -0.43 5.18
N SER A 17 16.32 -1.04 5.93
CA SER A 17 17.68 -1.31 5.47
C SER A 17 17.73 -2.39 4.37
N ASP A 18 18.85 -2.49 3.65
CA ASP A 18 19.07 -3.57 2.68
C ASP A 18 19.02 -4.96 3.33
N GLN A 19 19.47 -5.08 4.56
CA GLN A 19 19.36 -6.34 5.33
C GLN A 19 17.90 -6.71 5.56
N MET A 20 17.07 -5.74 5.93
CA MET A 20 15.63 -5.94 6.14
C MET A 20 14.90 -6.31 4.84
N LEU A 21 15.23 -5.64 3.73
CA LEU A 21 14.70 -6.00 2.40
C LEU A 21 15.18 -7.39 1.95
N GLY A 22 16.43 -7.77 2.27
CA GLY A 22 16.98 -9.10 2.03
C GLY A 22 16.21 -10.20 2.80
N TRP A 23 15.91 -9.94 4.08
CA TRP A 23 15.05 -10.82 4.88
C TRP A 23 13.65 -10.96 4.27
N ALA A 24 13.00 -9.85 3.90
CA ALA A 24 11.70 -9.87 3.28
C ALA A 24 11.69 -10.63 1.95
N ASN A 25 12.69 -10.42 1.07
CA ASN A 25 12.85 -11.18 -0.17
C ASN A 25 12.91 -12.70 0.09
N ASN A 26 13.63 -13.11 1.13
CA ASN A 26 13.76 -14.53 1.46
C ASN A 26 12.41 -15.12 1.91
N ILE A 27 11.67 -14.40 2.76
CA ILE A 27 10.32 -14.82 3.17
C ILE A 27 9.40 -14.98 1.97
N VAL A 28 9.36 -13.99 1.09
CA VAL A 28 8.47 -14.04 -0.11
C VAL A 28 8.87 -15.18 -1.05
N ALA A 29 10.16 -15.37 -1.30
CA ALA A 29 10.66 -16.40 -2.20
C ALA A 29 10.41 -17.83 -1.68
N THR A 30 10.37 -18.02 -0.37
CA THR A 30 10.10 -19.35 0.23
C THR A 30 8.61 -19.69 0.34
N HIS A 31 7.72 -18.75 -0.02
CA HIS A 31 6.26 -18.94 0.00
C HIS A 31 5.62 -18.50 -1.33
N PRO A 32 5.99 -19.13 -2.46
CA PRO A 32 5.57 -18.68 -3.79
C PRO A 32 4.06 -18.77 -4.03
N GLU A 33 3.37 -19.67 -3.31
CA GLU A 33 1.92 -19.88 -3.43
C GLU A 33 1.09 -18.89 -2.61
N SER A 34 1.72 -18.17 -1.66
CA SER A 34 1.02 -17.20 -0.82
C SER A 34 1.01 -15.82 -1.48
N LYS A 35 -0.13 -15.14 -1.45
CA LYS A 35 -0.21 -13.73 -1.84
C LYS A 35 0.45 -12.85 -0.78
N VAL A 36 1.17 -11.81 -1.21
CA VAL A 36 1.95 -10.97 -0.30
C VAL A 36 1.38 -9.56 -0.25
N ILE A 37 1.23 -9.07 0.97
CA ILE A 37 0.89 -7.70 1.32
C ILE A 37 2.07 -7.09 2.06
N VAL A 38 2.58 -5.98 1.58
CA VAL A 38 3.61 -5.20 2.29
C VAL A 38 2.97 -3.97 2.91
N ILE A 39 3.29 -3.69 4.16
CA ILE A 39 2.91 -2.47 4.87
C ILE A 39 4.19 -1.73 5.21
N THR A 40 4.25 -0.45 4.88
CA THR A 40 5.39 0.42 5.21
C THR A 40 4.89 1.84 5.50
N HIS A 41 5.79 2.79 5.68
CA HIS A 41 5.43 4.17 6.00
C HIS A 41 5.35 5.06 4.73
N SER A 42 6.37 5.84 4.43
CA SER A 42 6.43 6.71 3.24
C SER A 42 6.83 5.88 2.01
N TYR A 43 5.93 5.78 1.03
CA TYR A 43 6.15 4.92 -0.14
C TYR A 43 5.78 5.61 -1.47
N LEU A 44 4.53 6.06 -1.64
CA LEU A 44 4.10 6.88 -2.78
C LEU A 44 4.15 8.36 -2.41
N GLY A 45 4.77 9.16 -3.25
CA GLY A 45 4.83 10.61 -3.10
C GLY A 45 3.56 11.32 -3.56
N ASN A 46 3.49 12.62 -3.30
CA ASN A 46 2.34 13.45 -3.67
C ASN A 46 2.11 13.55 -5.18
N ASN A 47 3.13 13.23 -5.99
CA ASN A 47 3.08 13.17 -7.45
C ASN A 47 2.55 11.82 -7.99
N ASN A 48 2.06 10.93 -7.14
CA ASN A 48 1.62 9.57 -7.47
C ASN A 48 2.73 8.68 -8.08
N GLN A 49 3.96 8.87 -7.63
CA GLN A 49 5.13 8.05 -7.98
C GLN A 49 5.79 7.53 -6.70
N HIS A 50 6.62 6.51 -6.81
CA HIS A 50 7.44 6.08 -5.68
C HIS A 50 8.36 7.23 -5.23
N VAL A 51 8.45 7.41 -3.91
CA VAL A 51 9.38 8.38 -3.32
C VAL A 51 10.80 8.02 -3.68
N LYS A 52 11.59 9.01 -4.12
CA LYS A 52 12.99 8.84 -4.54
C LYS A 52 13.95 9.51 -3.56
N VAL A 53 15.17 9.01 -3.53
CA VAL A 53 16.27 9.68 -2.83
C VAL A 53 16.41 11.11 -3.33
N GLY A 54 16.50 12.07 -2.40
CA GLY A 54 16.60 13.48 -2.73
C GLY A 54 15.29 14.15 -3.21
N ASP A 55 14.15 13.47 -3.12
CA ASP A 55 12.85 14.05 -3.47
C ASP A 55 12.48 15.15 -2.47
N LYS A 56 12.57 16.40 -2.93
CA LYS A 56 12.31 17.60 -2.12
C LYS A 56 10.84 17.76 -1.72
N GLN A 57 9.92 17.06 -2.37
CA GLN A 57 8.49 17.07 -2.02
C GLN A 57 8.20 16.15 -0.83
N ASN A 58 9.14 15.30 -0.50
CA ASN A 58 9.10 14.42 0.66
C ASN A 58 9.91 15.06 1.78
N LEU A 59 9.24 15.66 2.77
CA LEU A 59 9.88 16.29 3.92
C LEU A 59 10.56 15.29 4.87
N SER A 60 10.25 14.01 4.73
CA SER A 60 10.88 12.91 5.43
C SER A 60 11.64 12.04 4.45
N ASN A 61 12.94 12.20 4.36
CA ASN A 61 13.82 11.32 3.63
C ASN A 61 14.61 10.43 4.60
N CYS A 62 15.00 9.26 4.11
CA CYS A 62 15.71 8.27 4.92
C CYS A 62 17.07 8.77 5.40
N GLU A 63 17.72 9.64 4.65
CA GLU A 63 19.00 10.24 5.04
C GLU A 63 18.88 11.11 6.30
N THR A 64 17.73 11.78 6.48
CA THR A 64 17.48 12.62 7.66
C THR A 64 17.25 11.78 8.92
N PHE A 65 16.52 10.68 8.83
CA PHE A 65 16.15 9.87 10.00
C PHE A 65 17.16 8.78 10.35
N TRP A 66 17.86 8.26 9.32
CA TRP A 66 18.81 7.14 9.48
C TRP A 66 20.09 7.41 8.69
N PRO A 67 20.86 8.45 9.05
CA PRO A 67 22.02 8.87 8.27
C PRO A 67 23.12 7.80 8.18
N GLU A 68 23.22 6.92 9.17
CA GLU A 68 24.24 5.86 9.22
C GLU A 68 23.81 4.58 8.50
N GLU A 69 22.51 4.26 8.47
CA GLU A 69 21.99 2.97 7.97
C GLU A 69 21.56 2.99 6.50
N LYS A 70 21.59 4.14 5.84
CA LYS A 70 21.18 4.32 4.42
C LYS A 70 19.88 3.54 4.10
N GLY A 71 18.78 3.93 4.75
CA GLY A 71 17.49 3.31 4.53
C GLY A 71 16.98 3.47 3.09
N ASN A 72 16.05 2.64 2.70
CA ASN A 72 15.49 2.61 1.35
C ASN A 72 14.21 3.44 1.25
N GLU A 73 14.18 4.33 0.27
CA GLU A 73 12.97 5.06 -0.14
C GLU A 73 12.03 4.18 -0.98
N GLY A 74 10.81 4.67 -1.23
CA GLY A 74 9.78 3.92 -1.95
C GLY A 74 10.23 3.32 -3.27
N GLN A 75 10.99 4.07 -4.09
CA GLN A 75 11.55 3.58 -5.35
C GLN A 75 12.53 2.41 -5.14
N GLN A 76 13.38 2.50 -4.12
CA GLN A 76 14.33 1.44 -3.80
C GLN A 76 13.63 0.21 -3.21
N ILE A 77 12.57 0.40 -2.42
CA ILE A 77 11.73 -0.71 -1.93
C ILE A 77 11.05 -1.42 -3.11
N TRP A 78 10.52 -0.65 -4.07
CA TRP A 78 9.96 -1.21 -5.31
C TRP A 78 11.00 -2.05 -6.07
N GLU A 79 12.16 -1.49 -6.34
CA GLU A 79 13.21 -2.14 -7.15
C GLU A 79 13.84 -3.34 -6.45
N LYS A 80 14.05 -3.25 -5.13
CA LYS A 80 14.79 -4.26 -4.36
C LYS A 80 13.91 -5.39 -3.83
N LEU A 81 12.58 -5.18 -3.71
CA LEU A 81 11.67 -6.15 -3.14
C LEU A 81 10.41 -6.33 -4.01
N ILE A 82 9.58 -5.28 -4.13
CA ILE A 82 8.19 -5.43 -4.58
C ILE A 82 8.10 -5.93 -6.02
N SER A 83 8.86 -5.35 -6.94
CA SER A 83 8.80 -5.69 -8.37
C SER A 83 9.30 -7.10 -8.70
N LYS A 84 10.08 -7.73 -7.80
CA LYS A 84 10.81 -8.98 -8.07
C LYS A 84 9.96 -10.23 -7.95
N HIS A 85 8.88 -10.20 -7.19
CA HIS A 85 8.11 -11.39 -6.84
C HIS A 85 6.74 -11.40 -7.52
N SER A 86 6.40 -12.50 -8.17
CA SER A 86 5.13 -12.68 -8.91
C SER A 86 3.90 -12.74 -8.00
N ASN A 87 4.09 -13.12 -6.75
CA ASN A 87 3.05 -13.24 -5.72
C ASN A 87 2.82 -11.95 -4.90
N MET A 88 3.55 -10.87 -5.20
CA MET A 88 3.32 -9.55 -4.62
C MET A 88 2.01 -8.98 -5.14
N GLN A 89 1.09 -8.60 -4.25
CA GLN A 89 -0.24 -8.14 -4.64
C GLN A 89 -0.55 -6.73 -4.14
N PHE A 90 -0.22 -6.39 -2.89
CA PHE A 90 -0.52 -5.09 -2.31
C PHE A 90 0.68 -4.47 -1.61
N VAL A 91 0.76 -3.13 -1.71
CA VAL A 91 1.61 -2.30 -0.85
C VAL A 91 0.75 -1.22 -0.21
N PHE A 92 0.77 -1.13 1.10
CA PHE A 92 0.11 -0.07 1.86
C PHE A 92 1.15 0.84 2.50
N GLY A 93 1.04 2.13 2.22
CA GLY A 93 1.86 3.19 2.79
C GLY A 93 1.05 4.18 3.62
N GLY A 94 1.75 5.06 4.33
CA GLY A 94 1.18 6.14 5.13
C GLY A 94 1.90 7.47 4.92
N HIS A 95 1.80 8.37 5.92
CA HIS A 95 2.51 9.64 6.06
C HIS A 95 2.18 10.72 5.01
N LEU A 96 2.20 10.38 3.72
CA LEU A 96 1.94 11.31 2.62
C LEU A 96 0.46 11.33 2.24
N LEU A 97 0.06 12.28 1.38
CA LEU A 97 -1.34 12.42 0.96
C LEU A 97 -1.86 11.10 0.36
N PRO A 98 -3.15 10.80 0.51
CA PRO A 98 -3.74 9.60 -0.06
C PRO A 98 -3.49 9.52 -1.57
N LYS A 99 -2.88 8.43 -2.01
CA LYS A 99 -2.54 8.12 -3.40
C LYS A 99 -2.78 6.65 -3.69
N ARG A 100 -2.96 6.32 -4.97
CA ARG A 100 -3.07 4.95 -5.43
C ARG A 100 -2.42 4.80 -6.80
N LEU A 101 -1.71 3.70 -6.99
CA LEU A 101 -1.00 3.36 -8.21
C LEU A 101 -1.15 1.87 -8.48
N VAL A 102 -1.22 1.48 -9.74
CA VAL A 102 -1.06 0.09 -10.15
C VAL A 102 0.24 -0.01 -10.93
N SER A 103 1.16 -0.82 -10.44
CA SER A 103 2.45 -1.04 -11.09
C SER A 103 2.57 -2.48 -11.58
N LYS A 104 3.29 -2.66 -12.69
CA LYS A 104 3.56 -3.98 -13.23
C LYS A 104 4.92 -4.48 -12.74
N GLY A 105 4.92 -5.58 -11.99
CA GLY A 105 6.14 -6.24 -11.54
C GLY A 105 6.95 -6.86 -12.68
N LEU A 106 8.18 -7.25 -12.42
CA LEU A 106 9.10 -7.86 -13.40
C LEU A 106 8.56 -9.18 -13.97
N ASN A 107 7.71 -9.86 -13.22
CA ASN A 107 7.07 -11.12 -13.63
C ASN A 107 5.70 -10.92 -14.31
N GLY A 108 5.32 -9.67 -14.57
CA GLY A 108 4.07 -9.33 -15.24
C GLY A 108 2.85 -9.21 -14.33
N ASN A 109 2.98 -9.51 -13.04
CA ASN A 109 1.92 -9.35 -12.04
C ASN A 109 1.60 -7.87 -11.78
N MET A 110 0.35 -7.59 -11.45
CA MET A 110 -0.10 -6.25 -11.08
C MET A 110 -0.01 -6.09 -9.56
N VAL A 111 0.62 -5.01 -9.11
CA VAL A 111 0.74 -4.65 -7.70
C VAL A 111 -0.08 -3.40 -7.43
N PHE A 112 -0.97 -3.47 -6.46
CA PHE A 112 -1.83 -2.35 -6.05
C PHE A 112 -1.18 -1.62 -4.86
N GLU A 113 -0.81 -0.38 -5.09
CA GLU A 113 -0.05 0.45 -4.17
C GLU A 113 -0.94 1.59 -3.68
N ILE A 114 -1.17 1.67 -2.37
CA ILE A 114 -2.15 2.58 -1.79
C ILE A 114 -1.54 3.27 -0.58
N THR A 115 -1.49 4.59 -0.61
CA THR A 115 -1.12 5.42 0.54
C THR A 115 -2.36 5.97 1.22
N THR A 116 -2.38 5.90 2.54
CA THR A 116 -3.50 6.35 3.36
C THR A 116 -2.96 7.16 4.53
N ASN A 117 -3.43 8.41 4.67
CA ASN A 117 -3.04 9.26 5.79
C ASN A 117 -4.18 10.21 6.16
N TYR A 118 -4.56 10.21 7.42
CA TYR A 118 -5.60 11.07 7.99
C TYR A 118 -5.07 12.01 9.09
N GLN A 119 -3.78 11.94 9.42
CA GLN A 119 -3.17 12.66 10.56
C GLN A 119 -3.40 14.18 10.55
N ASN A 120 -3.60 14.77 9.37
CA ASN A 120 -3.82 16.23 9.22
C ASN A 120 -5.30 16.62 9.25
N LEU A 121 -6.21 15.68 9.40
CA LEU A 121 -7.62 15.98 9.63
C LEU A 121 -7.82 16.42 11.09
N GLU A 122 -8.97 17.01 11.37
CA GLU A 122 -9.36 17.44 12.70
C GLU A 122 -9.17 16.31 13.73
N HIS A 123 -8.82 16.66 14.96
CA HIS A 123 -8.54 15.71 16.05
C HIS A 123 -7.51 14.61 15.72
N GLY A 124 -6.54 14.91 14.84
CA GLY A 124 -5.51 13.95 14.47
C GLY A 124 -6.02 12.82 13.59
N GLY A 125 -7.09 13.06 12.83
CA GLY A 125 -7.63 12.08 11.88
C GLY A 125 -9.03 11.60 12.18
N ASN A 126 -9.71 12.10 13.19
CA ASN A 126 -11.09 11.73 13.56
C ASN A 126 -11.34 10.20 13.64
N GLY A 127 -10.30 9.40 13.94
CA GLY A 127 -10.40 7.96 14.01
C GLY A 127 -10.65 7.26 12.68
N PHE A 128 -10.45 7.91 11.53
CA PHE A 128 -10.61 7.28 10.24
C PHE A 128 -9.63 6.12 10.03
N LEU A 129 -10.15 5.03 9.51
CA LEU A 129 -9.40 3.85 9.13
C LEU A 129 -9.88 3.33 7.78
N ARG A 130 -9.02 2.56 7.09
CA ARG A 130 -9.35 1.98 5.80
C ARG A 130 -9.75 0.52 5.95
N LEU A 131 -10.91 0.19 5.40
CA LEU A 131 -11.47 -1.15 5.35
C LEU A 131 -11.32 -1.73 3.94
N LEU A 132 -10.86 -2.96 3.86
CA LEU A 132 -10.79 -3.71 2.60
C LEU A 132 -11.74 -4.91 2.70
N LYS A 133 -12.78 -4.90 1.88
CA LYS A 133 -13.75 -5.98 1.78
C LYS A 133 -13.49 -6.76 0.51
N PHE A 134 -12.93 -7.94 0.65
CA PHE A 134 -12.71 -8.86 -0.46
C PHE A 134 -14.03 -9.56 -0.81
N PHE A 135 -14.42 -9.51 -2.08
CA PHE A 135 -15.62 -10.21 -2.53
C PHE A 135 -15.34 -11.71 -2.78
N PRO A 136 -16.37 -12.55 -2.66
CA PRO A 136 -16.27 -13.95 -3.05
C PRO A 136 -15.76 -14.11 -4.48
N GLY A 137 -14.89 -15.10 -4.71
CA GLY A 137 -14.25 -15.34 -6.01
C GLY A 137 -12.91 -14.62 -6.20
N GLY A 138 -12.45 -13.80 -5.21
CA GLY A 138 -11.10 -13.25 -5.17
C GLY A 138 -10.72 -12.28 -6.30
N LYS A 139 -11.71 -11.74 -7.03
CA LYS A 139 -11.44 -10.87 -8.19
C LYS A 139 -11.59 -9.38 -7.89
N ARG A 140 -12.29 -9.03 -6.82
CA ARG A 140 -12.59 -7.64 -6.46
C ARG A 140 -12.40 -7.38 -4.97
N VAL A 141 -12.00 -6.15 -4.67
CA VAL A 141 -11.89 -5.64 -3.30
C VAL A 141 -12.57 -4.27 -3.24
N LEU A 142 -13.56 -4.11 -2.36
CA LEU A 142 -14.12 -2.81 -2.04
C LEU A 142 -13.24 -2.16 -0.97
N VAL A 143 -12.82 -0.93 -1.25
CA VAL A 143 -12.05 -0.10 -0.32
C VAL A 143 -12.96 1.01 0.20
N GLN A 144 -13.09 1.10 1.50
CA GLN A 144 -13.90 2.09 2.21
C GLN A 144 -13.06 2.77 3.29
N THR A 145 -13.35 4.02 3.58
CA THR A 145 -12.77 4.76 4.69
C THR A 145 -13.88 5.11 5.67
N TYR A 146 -13.75 4.62 6.91
CA TYR A 146 -14.75 4.75 7.94
C TYR A 146 -14.15 5.30 9.24
N SER A 147 -14.89 6.13 9.94
CA SER A 147 -14.57 6.59 11.29
C SER A 147 -15.56 5.99 12.29
N PRO A 148 -15.12 5.10 13.17
CA PRO A 148 -15.97 4.60 14.25
C PRO A 148 -16.24 5.67 15.34
N PHE A 149 -15.44 6.75 15.36
CA PHE A 149 -15.65 7.88 16.28
C PHE A 149 -16.80 8.78 15.83
N LEU A 150 -16.90 9.04 14.51
CA LEU A 150 -17.96 9.87 13.92
C LEU A 150 -19.15 9.05 13.43
N ASP A 151 -19.00 7.73 13.30
CA ASP A 151 -19.94 6.83 12.62
C ASP A 151 -20.22 7.28 11.17
N GLU A 152 -19.14 7.65 10.44
CA GLU A 152 -19.22 8.21 9.10
C GLU A 152 -18.25 7.54 8.12
N TYR A 153 -18.67 7.48 6.85
CA TYR A 153 -17.82 7.08 5.72
C TYR A 153 -17.40 8.29 4.89
N LEU A 154 -16.13 8.35 4.50
CA LEU A 154 -15.68 9.26 3.45
C LEU A 154 -16.06 8.67 2.09
N LYS A 155 -16.74 9.48 1.25
CA LYS A 155 -17.36 9.03 0.00
C LYS A 155 -16.69 9.56 -1.28
N ASP A 156 -15.61 10.33 -1.14
CA ASP A 156 -14.85 10.80 -2.31
C ASP A 156 -14.04 9.65 -2.96
N ASP A 157 -13.60 9.87 -4.19
CA ASP A 157 -12.91 8.87 -5.01
C ASP A 157 -11.60 8.36 -4.42
N GLN A 158 -10.98 9.06 -3.47
CA GLN A 158 -9.76 8.59 -2.79
C GLN A 158 -10.08 7.66 -1.62
N ASN A 159 -11.30 7.70 -1.12
CA ASN A 159 -11.72 7.03 0.10
C ASN A 159 -12.73 5.91 -0.13
N LEU A 160 -13.40 5.90 -1.30
CA LEU A 160 -14.37 4.89 -1.68
C LEU A 160 -14.15 4.46 -3.14
N PHE A 161 -13.67 3.25 -3.35
CA PHE A 161 -13.40 2.69 -4.68
C PHE A 161 -13.32 1.16 -4.65
N GLU A 162 -13.43 0.54 -5.82
CA GLU A 162 -13.12 -0.89 -5.98
C GLU A 162 -11.76 -1.11 -6.64
N ILE A 163 -11.16 -2.24 -6.32
CA ILE A 163 -9.98 -2.79 -6.98
C ILE A 163 -10.43 -3.98 -7.81
N ASP A 164 -10.20 -3.92 -9.11
CA ASP A 164 -10.36 -5.03 -10.05
C ASP A 164 -9.02 -5.74 -10.18
N LEU A 165 -8.87 -6.84 -9.42
CA LEU A 165 -7.62 -7.60 -9.34
C LEU A 165 -7.30 -8.33 -10.64
N GLU A 166 -8.35 -8.68 -11.41
CA GLU A 166 -8.19 -9.42 -12.67
C GLU A 166 -7.68 -8.52 -13.80
N ASN A 167 -8.18 -7.27 -13.86
CA ASN A 167 -7.83 -6.32 -14.92
C ASN A 167 -6.80 -5.27 -14.48
N GLY A 168 -6.32 -5.32 -13.26
CA GLY A 168 -5.26 -4.44 -12.76
C GLY A 168 -5.65 -2.96 -12.75
N ARG A 169 -6.82 -2.62 -12.21
CA ARG A 169 -7.31 -1.23 -12.22
C ARG A 169 -8.16 -0.89 -11.00
N PHE A 170 -8.27 0.42 -10.74
CA PHE A 170 -9.22 0.97 -9.79
C PHE A 170 -10.52 1.37 -10.50
N LEU A 171 -11.65 1.16 -9.85
CA LEU A 171 -12.99 1.49 -10.34
C LEU A 171 -13.69 2.43 -9.36
N SER A 172 -14.40 3.40 -9.89
CA SER A 172 -15.30 4.22 -9.07
C SER A 172 -16.49 3.39 -8.60
N VAL A 173 -16.96 3.68 -7.40
CA VAL A 173 -18.14 3.03 -6.81
C VAL A 173 -19.36 3.93 -6.98
N ASP A 174 -20.45 3.37 -7.48
CA ASP A 174 -21.74 4.04 -7.49
C ASP A 174 -22.28 4.08 -6.05
N GLN A 175 -22.26 5.27 -5.46
CA GLN A 175 -22.69 5.50 -4.07
C GLN A 175 -24.14 5.10 -3.81
N SER A 176 -24.99 5.08 -4.83
CA SER A 176 -26.39 4.66 -4.70
C SER A 176 -26.58 3.16 -4.42
N LYS A 177 -25.50 2.37 -4.51
CA LYS A 177 -25.49 0.90 -4.30
C LYS A 177 -24.84 0.46 -2.98
N LEU A 178 -24.61 1.40 -2.07
CA LEU A 178 -23.90 1.16 -0.79
C LEU A 178 -24.85 1.01 0.41
N ASP A 179 -26.11 0.73 0.21
CA ASP A 179 -27.10 0.43 1.24
C ASP A 179 -26.99 -1.01 1.76
#